data_5e6a7a10e13948fb29989ae02e69d9cf
#
_entry.id   5e6a7a10e13948fb29989ae02e69d9cf
#
_cell.length_a   1.000
_cell.length_b   1.000
_cell.length_c   1.000
_cell.angle_alpha   90.00
_cell.angle_beta   90.00
_cell.angle_gamma   90.00
#
_symmetry.space_group_name_H-M   'P 1'
#
loop_
_entity.id
_entity.type
_entity.pdbx_description
1 polymer ?
#
loop_
_entity_poly.entity_id
_entity_poly.type
_entity_poly.pdbx_seq_one_letter_code
_entity_poly.pdbx_strand_id
1 'polypeptide(L)'
;MPDSKETTSIILPPSYTETTPPESFSDPSHGSVTWHTLFSCPQTPTSDLSAGIALCPPNTGNLRVHRHQQAEIYYIIDGEGEVTIEGVTKRVTAGSSVFIPSNEKHSIVNVGSKSLRFFYVFPTSSFGDVVYRFENDIKAK
;
A
#
# COMPACT_ATOMS: atom_id res chain seq x y z
N MET A 1 -13.89 -16.01 13.47
CA MET A 1 -14.10 -14.70 12.82
C MET A 1 -14.56 -13.68 13.85
N PRO A 2 -14.22 -12.44 13.64
CA PRO A 2 -14.70 -11.44 14.56
C PRO A 2 -16.23 -11.34 14.50
N ASP A 3 -16.82 -11.29 15.66
CA ASP A 3 -18.22 -11.00 15.81
C ASP A 3 -18.47 -9.55 15.42
N SER A 4 -19.63 -9.22 14.87
CA SER A 4 -20.01 -7.85 14.54
C SER A 4 -19.89 -6.91 15.75
N LYS A 5 -20.01 -7.44 16.96
CA LYS A 5 -19.82 -6.67 18.20
C LYS A 5 -18.39 -6.20 18.39
N GLU A 6 -17.40 -6.86 17.73
CA GLU A 6 -16.01 -6.50 17.85
C GLU A 6 -15.62 -5.36 16.93
N THR A 7 -16.50 -5.02 15.97
CA THR A 7 -16.25 -3.89 15.09
C THR A 7 -16.69 -2.62 15.77
N THR A 8 -15.75 -1.70 15.97
CA THR A 8 -16.03 -0.43 16.63
C THR A 8 -15.41 0.72 15.83
N SER A 9 -15.89 1.92 16.07
CA SER A 9 -15.21 3.09 15.54
C SER A 9 -13.89 3.29 16.29
N ILE A 10 -12.87 3.75 15.58
CA ILE A 10 -11.55 3.99 16.15
C ILE A 10 -10.92 5.20 15.48
N ILE A 11 -10.22 5.99 16.27
CA ILE A 11 -9.47 7.16 15.77
C ILE A 11 -8.02 6.99 16.21
N LEU A 12 -7.12 6.89 15.24
CA LEU A 12 -5.70 6.85 15.53
C LEU A 12 -5.17 8.29 15.56
N PRO A 13 -4.27 8.61 16.51
CA PRO A 13 -3.72 9.96 16.58
C PRO A 13 -2.74 10.22 15.44
N PRO A 14 -2.49 11.49 15.10
CA PRO A 14 -1.51 11.81 14.03
C PRO A 14 -0.10 11.31 14.34
N SER A 15 0.22 11.09 15.60
CA SER A 15 1.54 10.57 16.02
C SER A 15 1.70 9.07 15.78
N TYR A 16 0.65 8.36 15.36
CA TYR A 16 0.69 6.90 15.26
C TYR A 16 1.86 6.41 14.38
N THR A 17 2.06 7.03 13.23
CA THR A 17 3.14 6.63 12.32
C THR A 17 4.52 7.04 12.84
N GLU A 18 4.59 8.00 13.77
CA GLU A 18 5.86 8.43 14.37
C GLU A 18 6.30 7.52 15.51
N THR A 19 5.33 6.91 16.21
CA THR A 19 5.62 6.10 17.40
C THR A 19 5.52 4.60 17.15
N THR A 20 5.09 4.20 15.93
CA THR A 20 4.93 2.79 15.56
C THR A 20 5.98 2.44 14.51
N PRO A 21 6.70 1.31 14.67
CA PRO A 21 7.68 0.89 13.66
C PRO A 21 7.02 0.59 12.33
N PRO A 22 7.64 0.94 11.20
CA PRO A 22 7.11 0.59 9.89
C PRO A 22 7.28 -0.89 9.60
N GLU A 23 6.44 -1.40 8.70
CA GLU A 23 6.52 -2.75 8.18
C GLU A 23 7.23 -2.71 6.83
N SER A 24 7.77 -3.84 6.42
CA SER A 24 8.46 -3.96 5.13
C SER A 24 8.36 -5.39 4.62
N PHE A 25 8.64 -5.59 3.33
CA PHE A 25 8.72 -6.93 2.80
C PHE A 25 10.01 -7.59 3.28
N SER A 26 9.95 -8.89 3.57
CA SER A 26 11.13 -9.66 3.98
C SER A 26 12.08 -9.87 2.82
N ASP A 27 11.55 -9.89 1.58
CA ASP A 27 12.35 -10.06 0.36
C ASP A 27 12.61 -8.69 -0.26
N PRO A 28 13.87 -8.20 -0.25
CA PRO A 28 14.16 -6.87 -0.80
C PRO A 28 13.92 -6.75 -2.30
N SER A 29 13.81 -7.87 -3.04
CA SER A 29 13.49 -7.82 -4.46
C SER A 29 12.05 -7.38 -4.72
N HIS A 30 11.20 -7.32 -3.69
CA HIS A 30 9.82 -6.84 -3.81
C HIS A 30 9.72 -5.33 -3.75
N GLY A 31 10.78 -4.66 -3.35
CA GLY A 31 10.86 -3.19 -3.32
C GLY A 31 11.30 -2.67 -1.96
N SER A 32 11.69 -1.40 -1.95
CA SER A 32 12.15 -0.71 -0.74
C SER A 32 11.03 0.01 0.02
N VAL A 33 9.80 -0.12 -0.44
CA VAL A 33 8.63 0.49 0.20
C VAL A 33 8.49 -0.01 1.63
N THR A 34 8.13 0.89 2.55
CA THR A 34 7.73 0.54 3.91
C THR A 34 6.32 1.07 4.14
N TRP A 35 5.65 0.59 5.18
CA TRP A 35 4.29 1.06 5.44
C TRP A 35 3.94 0.93 6.91
N HIS A 36 2.89 1.67 7.30
CA HIS A 36 2.23 1.53 8.58
C HIS A 36 0.80 1.09 8.29
N THR A 37 0.42 -0.09 8.76
CA THR A 37 -0.96 -0.53 8.69
C THR A 37 -1.75 0.27 9.70
N LEU A 38 -2.81 0.93 9.26
CA LEU A 38 -3.66 1.74 10.13
C LEU A 38 -4.86 0.94 10.61
N PHE A 39 -5.56 0.28 9.68
CA PHE A 39 -6.75 -0.49 10.01
C PHE A 39 -6.67 -1.84 9.35
N SER A 40 -6.75 -2.90 10.14
CA SER A 40 -6.73 -4.28 9.64
C SER A 40 -7.19 -5.21 10.76
N CYS A 41 -8.20 -6.01 10.48
CA CYS A 41 -8.66 -7.04 11.42
C CYS A 41 -7.59 -8.16 11.49
N PRO A 42 -7.27 -8.72 12.65
CA PRO A 42 -7.80 -8.43 13.99
C PRO A 42 -6.98 -7.41 14.78
N GLN A 43 -5.94 -6.82 14.19
CA GLN A 43 -5.07 -5.88 14.89
C GLN A 43 -5.83 -4.64 15.35
N THR A 44 -6.81 -4.21 14.55
CA THR A 44 -7.76 -3.18 14.96
C THR A 44 -9.18 -3.75 14.94
N PRO A 45 -10.12 -3.19 15.72
CA PRO A 45 -11.50 -3.68 15.75
C PRO A 45 -12.31 -3.14 14.57
N THR A 46 -11.82 -3.38 13.36
CA THR A 46 -12.41 -2.85 12.12
C THR A 46 -12.76 -4.00 11.17
N SER A 47 -13.62 -3.71 10.20
CA SER A 47 -14.09 -4.69 9.21
C SER A 47 -14.33 -4.01 7.87
N ASP A 48 -14.48 -4.81 6.82
CA ASP A 48 -14.86 -4.42 5.47
C ASP A 48 -13.77 -3.67 4.68
N LEU A 49 -12.91 -2.94 5.36
CA LEU A 49 -11.82 -2.18 4.75
C LEU A 49 -10.54 -2.41 5.52
N SER A 50 -9.43 -2.42 4.82
CA SER A 50 -8.11 -2.34 5.45
C SER A 50 -7.33 -1.24 4.75
N ALA A 51 -6.50 -0.53 5.51
CA ALA A 51 -5.84 0.66 4.98
C ALA A 51 -4.55 0.95 5.72
N GLY A 52 -3.66 1.67 5.05
CA GLY A 52 -2.41 2.08 5.64
C GLY A 52 -1.79 3.25 4.87
N ILE A 53 -0.61 3.64 5.32
CA ILE A 53 0.20 4.66 4.67
C ILE A 53 1.53 4.04 4.31
N ALA A 54 1.91 4.17 3.05
CA ALA A 54 3.17 3.63 2.53
C ALA A 54 4.14 4.76 2.22
N LEU A 55 5.42 4.43 2.25
CA LEU A 55 6.50 5.37 1.98
C LEU A 55 7.53 4.71 1.07
N CYS A 56 7.81 5.34 -0.06
CA CYS A 56 8.92 4.97 -0.92
C CYS A 56 10.04 5.99 -0.67
N PRO A 57 11.25 5.53 -0.29
CA PRO A 57 12.34 6.46 -0.02
C PRO A 57 12.75 7.24 -1.27
N PRO A 58 13.47 8.36 -1.09
CA PRO A 58 13.86 9.22 -2.22
C PRO A 58 14.64 8.47 -3.29
N ASN A 59 14.55 9.00 -4.47
CA ASN A 59 15.28 8.54 -5.67
C ASN A 59 14.86 7.14 -6.10
N THR A 60 14.65 6.34 -6.36
CA THR A 60 14.27 5.03 -6.88
C THR A 60 13.58 4.11 -5.85
N GLY A 61 13.19 4.64 -4.68
CA GLY A 61 12.37 3.86 -3.76
C GLY A 61 11.10 3.37 -4.45
N ASN A 62 10.70 2.12 -4.21
CA ASN A 62 9.65 1.53 -5.03
C ASN A 62 8.92 0.37 -4.38
N LEU A 63 7.77 0.06 -4.97
CA LEU A 63 7.06 -1.20 -4.80
C LEU A 63 7.04 -1.83 -6.20
N ARG A 64 7.64 -2.99 -6.32
CA ARG A 64 7.86 -3.66 -7.61
C ARG A 64 6.54 -4.15 -8.22
N VAL A 65 6.60 -4.47 -9.50
CA VAL A 65 5.42 -4.92 -10.24
C VAL A 65 4.81 -6.16 -9.61
N HIS A 66 3.54 -6.08 -9.30
CA HIS A 66 2.80 -7.16 -8.64
C HIS A 66 1.31 -7.04 -8.98
N ARG A 67 0.57 -8.06 -8.61
CA ARG A 67 -0.90 -8.05 -8.70
C ARG A 67 -1.48 -8.71 -7.45
N HIS A 68 -2.70 -8.39 -7.15
CA HIS A 68 -3.50 -9.05 -6.11
C HIS A 68 -4.97 -8.98 -6.48
N GLN A 69 -5.77 -9.84 -5.87
CA GLN A 69 -7.18 -9.98 -6.23
C GLN A 69 -8.01 -8.73 -5.91
N GLN A 70 -7.67 -8.05 -4.83
CA GLN A 70 -8.44 -6.89 -4.38
C GLN A 70 -8.14 -5.68 -5.26
N ALA A 71 -9.17 -4.91 -5.56
CA ALA A 71 -8.99 -3.56 -6.10
C ALA A 71 -8.38 -2.67 -5.01
N GLU A 72 -7.74 -1.58 -5.41
CA GLU A 72 -7.03 -0.72 -4.46
C GLU A 72 -7.11 0.73 -4.89
N ILE A 73 -7.13 1.63 -3.92
CA ILE A 73 -7.04 3.06 -4.17
C ILE A 73 -5.77 3.58 -3.51
N TYR A 74 -5.04 4.45 -4.21
CA TYR A 74 -3.98 5.27 -3.63
C TYR A 74 -4.41 6.71 -3.59
N TYR A 75 -4.02 7.42 -2.56
CA TYR A 75 -4.06 8.88 -2.52
C TYR A 75 -2.66 9.36 -2.15
N ILE A 76 -2.04 10.15 -3.03
CA ILE A 76 -0.67 10.61 -2.82
C ILE A 76 -0.68 11.78 -1.84
N ILE A 77 0.05 11.62 -0.74
CA ILE A 77 0.12 12.62 0.33
C ILE A 77 1.26 13.60 0.06
N ASP A 78 2.46 13.06 -0.20
CA ASP A 78 3.67 13.86 -0.43
C ASP A 78 4.52 13.22 -1.52
N GLY A 79 5.27 14.04 -2.21
CA GLY A 79 6.29 13.56 -3.13
C GLY A 79 5.82 13.44 -4.56
N GLU A 80 6.67 12.83 -5.39
CA GLU A 80 6.43 12.64 -6.82
C GLU A 80 6.77 11.21 -7.18
N GLY A 81 5.93 10.58 -7.97
CA GLY A 81 6.15 9.21 -8.38
C GLY A 81 5.64 8.92 -9.76
N GLU A 82 5.90 7.68 -10.18
CA GLU A 82 5.31 7.12 -11.39
C GLU A 82 4.60 5.84 -11.02
N VAL A 83 3.33 5.75 -11.41
CA VAL A 83 2.52 4.54 -11.23
C VAL A 83 2.36 3.90 -12.59
N THR A 84 2.69 2.61 -12.66
CA THR A 84 2.50 1.83 -13.89
C THR A 84 1.41 0.81 -13.63
N ILE A 85 0.38 0.80 -14.47
CA ILE A 85 -0.70 -0.18 -14.41
C ILE A 85 -0.84 -0.82 -15.78
N GLU A 86 -0.69 -2.13 -15.84
CA GLU A 86 -0.73 -2.91 -17.10
C GLU A 86 0.10 -2.25 -18.20
N GLY A 87 1.34 -1.90 -17.85
CA GLY A 87 2.29 -1.34 -18.80
C GLY A 87 2.14 0.14 -19.12
N VAL A 88 1.13 0.82 -18.58
CA VAL A 88 0.90 2.26 -18.84
C VAL A 88 1.37 3.05 -17.62
N THR A 89 2.34 3.93 -17.85
CA THR A 89 2.96 4.73 -16.76
C THR A 89 2.39 6.14 -16.75
N LYS A 90 2.00 6.59 -15.57
CA LYS A 90 1.50 7.95 -15.35
C LYS A 90 2.22 8.59 -14.16
N ARG A 91 2.50 9.89 -14.28
CA ARG A 91 3.10 10.67 -13.21
C ARG A 91 2.04 10.97 -12.15
N VAL A 92 2.43 10.87 -10.88
CA VAL A 92 1.59 11.25 -9.74
C VAL A 92 2.35 12.19 -8.82
N THR A 93 1.61 13.04 -8.13
CA THR A 93 2.17 14.00 -7.17
C THR A 93 1.15 14.19 -6.05
N ALA A 94 1.50 14.98 -5.03
CA ALA A 94 0.62 15.22 -3.90
C ALA A 94 -0.78 15.64 -4.39
N GLY A 95 -1.81 14.93 -3.91
CA GLY A 95 -3.19 15.15 -4.33
C GLY A 95 -3.68 14.24 -5.45
N SER A 96 -2.79 13.49 -6.10
CA SER A 96 -3.20 12.52 -7.13
C SER A 96 -3.95 11.36 -6.49
N SER A 97 -4.99 10.87 -7.17
CA SER A 97 -5.74 9.70 -6.76
C SER A 97 -5.61 8.63 -7.82
N VAL A 98 -5.43 7.38 -7.40
CA VAL A 98 -5.21 6.25 -8.32
C VAL A 98 -6.19 5.14 -7.96
N PHE A 99 -6.88 4.62 -8.96
CA PHE A 99 -7.72 3.43 -8.79
C PHE A 99 -7.07 2.27 -9.55
N ILE A 100 -6.82 1.18 -8.84
CA ILE A 100 -6.19 -0.01 -9.42
C ILE A 100 -7.21 -1.14 -9.42
N PRO A 101 -7.64 -1.59 -10.61
CA PRO A 101 -8.61 -2.69 -10.69
C PRO A 101 -8.07 -4.00 -10.15
N SER A 102 -8.97 -4.91 -9.80
CA SER A 102 -8.65 -6.25 -9.35
C SER A 102 -7.71 -6.95 -10.34
N ASN A 103 -6.66 -7.57 -9.83
CA ASN A 103 -5.70 -8.40 -10.58
C ASN A 103 -4.88 -7.70 -11.65
N GLU A 104 -4.94 -6.37 -11.76
CA GLU A 104 -4.08 -5.66 -12.72
C GLU A 104 -2.67 -5.48 -12.15
N LYS A 105 -1.68 -5.74 -12.99
CA LYS A 105 -0.28 -5.57 -12.60
C LYS A 105 0.01 -4.10 -12.38
N HIS A 106 0.65 -3.78 -11.27
CA HIS A 106 0.98 -2.37 -10.99
C HIS A 106 2.25 -2.25 -10.16
N SER A 107 2.83 -1.07 -10.25
CA SER A 107 4.03 -0.70 -9.49
C SER A 107 4.01 0.79 -9.25
N ILE A 108 4.81 1.23 -8.28
CA ILE A 108 5.00 2.64 -8.02
C ILE A 108 6.47 2.87 -7.71
N VAL A 109 7.03 3.96 -8.24
CA VAL A 109 8.42 4.32 -8.01
C VAL A 109 8.50 5.81 -7.68
N ASN A 110 9.35 6.13 -6.71
CA ASN A 110 9.64 7.51 -6.34
C ASN A 110 10.63 8.08 -7.37
N VAL A 111 10.26 9.17 -8.02
CA VAL A 111 11.12 9.83 -9.00
C VAL A 111 11.62 11.18 -8.52
N GLY A 112 11.36 11.50 -7.25
CA GLY A 112 11.73 12.78 -6.66
C GLY A 112 12.89 12.67 -5.66
N SER A 113 13.26 13.80 -5.11
CA SER A 113 14.33 13.90 -4.10
C SER A 113 13.81 13.83 -2.67
N LYS A 114 12.50 13.71 -2.49
CA LYS A 114 11.86 13.59 -1.17
C LYS A 114 11.15 12.26 -1.09
N SER A 115 10.75 11.86 0.11
CA SER A 115 9.95 10.65 0.30
C SER A 115 8.62 10.78 -0.41
N LEU A 116 8.17 9.68 -1.02
CA LEU A 116 6.86 9.58 -1.64
C LEU A 116 5.98 8.83 -0.66
N ARG A 117 4.94 9.49 -0.15
CA ARG A 117 4.00 8.88 0.80
C ARG A 117 2.63 8.82 0.19
N PHE A 118 1.95 7.70 0.39
CA PHE A 118 0.59 7.54 -0.13
C PHE A 118 -0.24 6.69 0.81
N PHE A 119 -1.51 7.06 0.90
CA PHE A 119 -2.53 6.30 1.61
C PHE A 119 -3.06 5.24 0.65
N TYR A 120 -3.27 4.01 1.15
CA TYR A 120 -3.86 2.95 0.35
C TYR A 120 -5.01 2.30 1.11
N VAL A 121 -5.99 1.78 0.38
CA VAL A 121 -7.13 1.10 0.97
C VAL A 121 -7.58 -0.05 0.08
N PHE A 122 -7.94 -1.16 0.75
CA PHE A 122 -8.43 -2.39 0.13
C PHE A 122 -9.83 -2.72 0.63
N PRO A 123 -10.69 -3.30 -0.21
CA PRO A 123 -12.05 -3.72 0.18
C PRO A 123 -12.03 -5.10 0.85
N THR A 124 -11.27 -5.25 1.90
CA THR A 124 -11.21 -6.48 2.69
C THR A 124 -10.91 -6.12 4.13
N SER A 125 -11.39 -6.91 5.05
CA SER A 125 -11.27 -6.63 6.49
C SER A 125 -9.84 -6.73 7.00
N SER A 126 -9.01 -7.54 6.35
CA SER A 126 -7.64 -7.80 6.81
C SER A 126 -6.63 -7.62 5.69
N PHE A 127 -5.58 -6.86 5.99
CA PHE A 127 -4.45 -6.72 5.05
C PHE A 127 -3.81 -8.08 4.74
N GLY A 128 -3.84 -9.01 5.71
CA GLY A 128 -3.33 -10.36 5.50
C GLY A 128 -4.04 -11.14 4.40
N ASP A 129 -5.25 -10.73 4.01
CA ASP A 129 -5.97 -11.36 2.90
C ASP A 129 -5.40 -10.98 1.53
N VAL A 130 -4.61 -9.91 1.47
CA VAL A 130 -4.05 -9.41 0.21
C VAL A 130 -2.79 -10.20 -0.09
N VAL A 131 -2.87 -11.09 -1.09
CA VAL A 131 -1.75 -11.93 -1.50
C VAL A 131 -1.04 -11.25 -2.67
N TYR A 132 0.15 -10.71 -2.41
CA TYR A 132 0.96 -10.06 -3.42
C TYR A 132 1.63 -11.11 -4.31
N ARG A 133 1.41 -11.00 -5.62
CA ARG A 133 2.03 -11.88 -6.60
C ARG A 133 2.97 -11.03 -7.42
N PHE A 134 4.25 -11.09 -7.06
CA PHE A 134 5.26 -10.26 -7.71
C PHE A 134 5.69 -10.88 -9.05
N GLU A 135 5.84 -10.01 -10.05
CA GLU A 135 6.22 -10.46 -11.38
C GLU A 135 7.60 -11.11 -11.39
N ASN A 136 8.56 -10.59 -10.63
CA ASN A 136 9.89 -11.16 -10.57
C ASN A 136 9.90 -12.55 -9.88
N ASP A 137 8.97 -12.84 -8.99
CA ASP A 137 8.83 -14.18 -8.41
C ASP A 137 8.38 -15.17 -9.47
N ILE A 138 7.45 -14.75 -10.32
CA ILE A 138 6.94 -15.59 -11.41
C ILE A 138 8.06 -15.88 -12.41
N LYS A 139 8.88 -14.89 -12.73
CA LYS A 139 9.99 -15.05 -13.67
C LYS A 139 11.09 -15.94 -13.14
N ALA A 140 11.22 -16.05 -11.84
CA ALA A 140 12.25 -16.90 -11.22
C ALA A 140 11.95 -18.38 -11.37
N LYS A 141 10.77 -18.73 -11.83
CA LYS A 141 10.38 -20.13 -12.07
C LYS A 141 10.64 -20.51 -13.55
#